data_40eb51028ab411d31c872058cf1a3778
#
_entry.id   40eb51028ab411d31c872058cf1a3778
#
_cell.length_a   1.000
_cell.length_b   1.000
_cell.length_c   1.000
_cell.angle_alpha   90.00
_cell.angle_beta   90.00
_cell.angle_gamma   90.00
#
_symmetry.space_group_name_H-M   'P 1'
#
loop_
_entity.id
_entity.type
_entity.pdbx_description
1 polymer ?
#
loop_
_entity_poly.entity_id
_entity_poly.type
_entity_poly.pdbx_seq_one_letter_code
_entity_poly.pdbx_strand_id
1 'polypeptide(L)'
;MTTNRHIATATALICVALLLVSCGAKTEGPAVYSKAVGAADEGTAIQALRTIASAQTQAKAMRNAYASFDTLVQLGFLDTRFAGETPNLRGYRFSMTASESQFAVNADPQVTENSPTTGSRHFYFASADNTIHVNPTQPATRQDPPL
;
A
#
# COMPACT_ATOMS: atom_id res chain seq x y z
N MET A 1 -63.75 -31.25 -35.61
CA MET A 1 -62.27 -31.11 -35.81
C MET A 1 -61.83 -29.77 -35.22
N THR A 2 -61.67 -29.72 -33.92
CA THR A 2 -61.18 -28.52 -33.21
C THR A 2 -60.66 -28.96 -31.85
N THR A 3 -59.40 -29.25 -31.77
CA THR A 3 -58.70 -29.40 -30.49
C THR A 3 -57.19 -29.46 -30.80
N ASN A 4 -56.47 -28.38 -30.50
CA ASN A 4 -55.03 -28.38 -30.24
C ASN A 4 -54.40 -26.95 -30.39
N ARG A 5 -55.00 -25.96 -29.74
CA ARG A 5 -54.36 -24.59 -29.77
C ARG A 5 -54.12 -24.00 -28.38
N HIS A 6 -54.28 -24.77 -27.27
CA HIS A 6 -54.17 -24.21 -25.91
C HIS A 6 -53.04 -24.76 -25.07
N ILE A 7 -52.14 -25.58 -25.62
CA ILE A 7 -51.01 -26.17 -24.84
C ILE A 7 -49.69 -25.44 -25.07
N ALA A 8 -49.60 -24.54 -26.09
CA ALA A 8 -48.33 -23.89 -26.44
C ALA A 8 -48.03 -22.56 -25.66
N THR A 9 -48.99 -22.05 -24.89
CA THR A 9 -48.82 -20.73 -24.21
C THR A 9 -48.49 -20.81 -22.71
N ALA A 10 -48.53 -22.01 -22.12
CA ALA A 10 -48.26 -22.17 -20.69
C ALA A 10 -46.76 -22.43 -20.36
N THR A 11 -45.93 -22.80 -21.32
CA THR A 11 -44.54 -23.15 -21.10
C THR A 11 -43.57 -21.96 -21.25
N ALA A 12 -44.01 -20.85 -21.83
CA ALA A 12 -43.18 -19.65 -22.05
C ALA A 12 -43.10 -18.70 -20.85
N LEU A 13 -43.98 -18.87 -19.85
CA LEU A 13 -44.08 -17.94 -18.67
C LEU A 13 -43.27 -18.40 -17.48
N ILE A 14 -42.74 -19.61 -17.45
CA ILE A 14 -41.97 -20.16 -16.32
C ILE A 14 -40.47 -19.89 -16.44
N CYS A 15 -39.93 -19.61 -17.63
CA CYS A 15 -38.51 -19.35 -17.83
C CYS A 15 -38.05 -17.93 -17.55
N VAL A 16 -38.95 -16.96 -17.37
CA VAL A 16 -38.57 -15.55 -17.11
C VAL A 16 -38.43 -15.24 -15.62
N ALA A 17 -38.95 -16.11 -14.73
CA ALA A 17 -38.91 -15.88 -13.27
C ALA A 17 -37.61 -16.33 -12.57
N LEU A 18 -36.65 -16.95 -13.27
CA LEU A 18 -35.44 -17.51 -12.65
C LEU A 18 -34.15 -16.72 -12.89
N LEU A 19 -34.23 -15.52 -13.50
CA LEU A 19 -33.04 -14.68 -13.77
C LEU A 19 -32.94 -13.44 -12.86
N LEU A 20 -33.71 -13.36 -11.79
CA LEU A 20 -33.53 -12.34 -10.75
C LEU A 20 -32.90 -12.97 -9.47
N VAL A 21 -31.87 -13.81 -9.63
CA VAL A 21 -30.89 -13.94 -8.57
C VAL A 21 -30.06 -12.65 -8.62
N SER A 22 -30.62 -11.61 -8.03
CA SER A 22 -29.90 -10.42 -7.65
C SER A 22 -28.64 -10.87 -6.90
N CYS A 23 -27.51 -10.71 -7.55
CA CYS A 23 -26.22 -10.66 -6.87
C CYS A 23 -26.37 -9.51 -5.86
N GLY A 24 -26.71 -9.85 -4.62
CA GLY A 24 -26.71 -8.92 -3.51
C GLY A 24 -25.27 -8.47 -3.33
N ALA A 25 -24.87 -7.40 -4.01
CA ALA A 25 -23.69 -6.67 -3.69
C ALA A 25 -23.84 -6.27 -2.22
N LYS A 26 -23.16 -7.00 -1.33
CA LYS A 26 -22.98 -6.55 0.05
C LYS A 26 -22.33 -5.19 -0.07
N THR A 27 -23.10 -4.14 0.22
CA THR A 27 -22.56 -2.79 0.38
C THR A 27 -21.65 -2.87 1.60
N GLU A 28 -20.37 -3.07 1.36
CA GLU A 28 -19.40 -3.04 2.43
C GLU A 28 -19.43 -1.64 3.03
N GLY A 29 -19.73 -1.57 4.35
CA GLY A 29 -19.90 -0.30 5.03
C GLY A 29 -18.60 0.53 5.04
N PRO A 30 -18.70 1.85 5.35
CA PRO A 30 -17.55 2.77 5.34
C PRO A 30 -16.34 2.28 6.14
N ALA A 31 -16.56 1.51 7.22
CA ALA A 31 -15.49 0.96 8.05
C ALA A 31 -14.65 -0.12 7.33
N VAL A 32 -15.26 -0.94 6.48
CA VAL A 32 -14.53 -1.96 5.70
C VAL A 32 -13.72 -1.30 4.60
N TYR A 33 -14.29 -0.28 3.96
CA TYR A 33 -13.61 0.50 2.93
C TYR A 33 -12.38 1.22 3.51
N SER A 34 -12.51 1.91 4.66
CA SER A 34 -11.38 2.61 5.29
C SER A 34 -10.25 1.66 5.70
N LYS A 35 -10.57 0.47 6.21
CA LYS A 35 -9.60 -0.56 6.54
C LYS A 35 -8.86 -1.10 5.30
N ALA A 36 -9.58 -1.30 4.20
CA ALA A 36 -8.98 -1.76 2.94
C ALA A 36 -8.03 -0.71 2.35
N VAL A 37 -8.40 0.57 2.40
CA VAL A 37 -7.53 1.67 1.94
C VAL A 37 -6.30 1.79 2.84
N GLY A 38 -6.46 1.73 4.16
CA GLY A 38 -5.34 1.73 5.10
C GLY A 38 -4.34 0.60 4.84
N ALA A 39 -4.83 -0.62 4.58
CA ALA A 39 -3.97 -1.75 4.22
C ALA A 39 -3.25 -1.54 2.88
N ALA A 40 -3.88 -0.90 1.90
CA ALA A 40 -3.26 -0.56 0.63
C ALA A 40 -2.17 0.52 0.78
N ASP A 41 -2.38 1.50 1.66
CA ASP A 41 -1.41 2.54 1.96
C ASP A 41 -0.19 1.97 2.70
N GLU A 42 -0.40 1.06 3.66
CA GLU A 42 0.68 0.29 4.31
C GLU A 42 1.48 -0.55 3.30
N GLY A 43 0.79 -1.26 2.40
CA GLY A 43 1.43 -2.00 1.32
C GLY A 43 2.30 -1.11 0.42
N THR A 44 1.84 0.12 0.14
CA THR A 44 2.61 1.10 -0.63
C THR A 44 3.83 1.58 0.15
N ALA A 45 3.72 1.82 1.46
CA ALA A 45 4.85 2.21 2.31
C ALA A 45 5.92 1.11 2.36
N ILE A 46 5.53 -0.15 2.51
CA ILE A 46 6.44 -1.31 2.48
C ILE A 46 7.16 -1.41 1.13
N GLN A 47 6.47 -1.23 0.00
CA GLN A 47 7.09 -1.23 -1.32
C GLN A 47 8.04 -0.04 -1.51
N ALA A 48 7.69 1.13 -0.99
CA ALA A 48 8.56 2.31 -1.00
C ALA A 48 9.87 2.06 -0.24
N LEU A 49 9.80 1.44 0.96
CA LEU A 49 11.01 1.05 1.71
C LEU A 49 11.92 0.11 0.92
N ARG A 50 11.36 -0.89 0.25
CA ARG A 50 12.12 -1.81 -0.62
C ARG A 50 12.76 -1.09 -1.82
N THR A 51 12.03 -0.15 -2.42
CA THR A 51 12.54 0.68 -3.52
C THR A 51 13.71 1.56 -3.05
N ILE A 52 13.58 2.20 -1.88
CA ILE A 52 14.65 2.99 -1.27
C ILE A 52 15.87 2.11 -0.98
N ALA A 53 15.69 0.92 -0.43
CA ALA A 53 16.77 -0.02 -0.17
C ALA A 53 17.52 -0.42 -1.44
N SER A 54 16.80 -0.69 -2.53
CA SER A 54 17.39 -0.97 -3.85
C SER A 54 18.18 0.23 -4.39
N ALA A 55 17.61 1.44 -4.31
CA ALA A 55 18.27 2.67 -4.73
C ALA A 55 19.54 2.94 -3.92
N GLN A 56 19.50 2.70 -2.61
CA GLN A 56 20.68 2.81 -1.74
C GLN A 56 21.78 1.81 -2.10
N THR A 57 21.41 0.58 -2.44
CA THR A 57 22.38 -0.42 -2.92
C THR A 57 23.07 0.04 -4.20
N GLN A 58 22.34 0.63 -5.14
CA GLN A 58 22.92 1.18 -6.36
C GLN A 58 23.83 2.38 -6.08
N ALA A 59 23.40 3.30 -5.22
CA ALA A 59 24.22 4.44 -4.81
C ALA A 59 25.52 3.99 -4.13
N LYS A 60 25.44 3.01 -3.23
CA LYS A 60 26.61 2.43 -2.55
C LYS A 60 27.57 1.78 -3.52
N ALA A 61 27.08 1.04 -4.52
CA ALA A 61 27.91 0.42 -5.53
C ALA A 61 28.63 1.45 -6.42
N MET A 62 27.97 2.57 -6.74
CA MET A 62 28.53 3.58 -7.64
C MET A 62 29.43 4.61 -6.93
N ARG A 63 29.11 4.97 -5.68
CA ARG A 63 29.74 6.08 -4.94
C ARG A 63 30.52 5.64 -3.71
N ASN A 64 30.49 4.36 -3.39
CA ASN A 64 31.01 3.78 -2.13
C ASN A 64 30.38 4.40 -0.86
N ALA A 65 29.21 5.03 -0.97
CA ALA A 65 28.47 5.67 0.10
C ALA A 65 26.97 5.57 -0.13
N TYR A 66 26.19 5.49 0.94
CA TYR A 66 24.75 5.69 0.88
C TYR A 66 24.44 7.19 0.70
N ALA A 67 23.20 7.50 0.30
CA ALA A 67 22.86 8.85 -0.17
C ALA A 67 21.54 9.36 0.46
N SER A 68 21.35 10.67 0.48
CA SER A 68 20.08 11.31 0.83
C SER A 68 19.02 11.06 -0.24
N PHE A 69 17.74 11.29 0.08
CA PHE A 69 16.65 11.23 -0.89
C PHE A 69 16.92 12.09 -2.12
N ASP A 70 17.31 13.35 -1.94
CA ASP A 70 17.59 14.26 -3.05
C ASP A 70 18.70 13.75 -3.95
N THR A 71 19.74 13.21 -3.35
CA THR A 71 20.84 12.61 -4.12
C THR A 71 20.38 11.38 -4.91
N LEU A 72 19.55 10.52 -4.32
CA LEU A 72 19.02 9.33 -5.02
C LEU A 72 18.09 9.73 -6.20
N VAL A 73 17.31 10.81 -6.03
CA VAL A 73 16.47 11.37 -7.10
C VAL A 73 17.34 11.98 -8.20
N GLN A 74 18.35 12.77 -7.86
CA GLN A 74 19.28 13.36 -8.83
C GLN A 74 20.05 12.30 -9.65
N LEU A 75 20.37 11.16 -9.03
CA LEU A 75 21.01 10.02 -9.69
C LEU A 75 20.04 9.18 -10.55
N GLY A 76 18.73 9.48 -10.48
CA GLY A 76 17.70 8.72 -11.19
C GLY A 76 17.39 7.36 -10.57
N PHE A 77 17.82 7.09 -9.33
CA PHE A 77 17.54 5.83 -8.63
C PHE A 77 16.20 5.85 -7.88
N LEU A 78 15.68 7.05 -7.59
CA LEU A 78 14.34 7.27 -7.05
C LEU A 78 13.54 8.24 -7.91
N ASP A 79 12.24 8.06 -7.91
CA ASP A 79 11.27 8.97 -8.50
C ASP A 79 11.27 10.33 -7.78
N THR A 80 10.88 11.41 -8.47
CA THR A 80 10.80 12.78 -7.93
C THR A 80 9.86 12.93 -6.75
N ARG A 81 8.92 12.00 -6.54
CA ARG A 81 8.05 11.96 -5.35
C ARG A 81 8.82 11.76 -4.05
N PHE A 82 10.05 11.27 -4.14
CA PHE A 82 10.95 11.12 -3.00
C PHE A 82 11.89 12.32 -2.79
N ALA A 83 11.72 13.42 -3.53
CA ALA A 83 12.51 14.62 -3.32
C ALA A 83 12.19 15.29 -1.98
N GLY A 84 13.21 15.90 -1.37
CA GLY A 84 13.14 16.59 -0.08
C GLY A 84 13.57 15.71 1.12
N GLU A 85 13.68 16.35 2.28
CA GLU A 85 14.16 15.69 3.50
C GLU A 85 13.18 14.65 4.06
N THR A 86 11.88 14.92 3.91
CA THR A 86 10.80 14.06 4.46
C THR A 86 9.66 13.90 3.46
N PRO A 87 9.88 13.15 2.36
CA PRO A 87 8.86 12.93 1.35
C PRO A 87 7.62 12.21 1.93
N ASN A 88 6.46 12.51 1.34
CA ASN A 88 5.18 11.92 1.73
C ASN A 88 4.57 11.16 0.56
N LEU A 89 4.26 9.87 0.75
CA LEU A 89 3.59 9.02 -0.22
C LEU A 89 2.39 8.34 0.43
N ARG A 90 1.20 8.55 -0.14
CA ARG A 90 -0.02 7.87 0.30
C ARG A 90 -0.25 7.98 1.81
N GLY A 91 0.00 9.17 2.38
CA GLY A 91 -0.19 9.40 3.80
C GLY A 91 0.92 8.85 4.71
N TYR A 92 2.01 8.33 4.16
CA TYR A 92 3.21 7.97 4.90
C TYR A 92 4.31 8.99 4.69
N ARG A 93 4.86 9.52 5.78
CA ARG A 93 6.05 10.35 5.77
C ARG A 93 7.28 9.46 5.93
N PHE A 94 8.24 9.68 5.05
CA PHE A 94 9.52 8.98 5.09
C PHE A 94 10.58 9.89 5.68
N SER A 95 11.36 9.38 6.62
CA SER A 95 12.55 10.04 7.15
C SER A 95 13.74 9.10 7.04
N MET A 96 14.90 9.60 6.65
CA MET A 96 16.06 8.78 6.41
C MET A 96 17.33 9.41 7.01
N THR A 97 18.14 8.56 7.61
CA THR A 97 19.53 8.87 7.94
C THR A 97 20.43 8.02 7.03
N ALA A 98 21.45 8.66 6.43
CA ALA A 98 22.40 7.97 5.57
C ALA A 98 23.81 8.48 5.83
N SER A 99 24.78 7.56 5.82
CA SER A 99 26.21 7.83 5.95
C SER A 99 26.99 7.03 4.89
N GLU A 100 28.28 7.06 4.92
CA GLU A 100 29.08 6.22 4.04
C GLU A 100 28.83 4.73 4.26
N SER A 101 28.67 4.28 5.52
CA SER A 101 28.65 2.88 5.89
C SER A 101 27.27 2.29 6.15
N GLN A 102 26.26 3.12 6.47
CA GLN A 102 24.93 2.65 6.84
C GLN A 102 23.83 3.66 6.50
N PHE A 103 22.63 3.15 6.36
CA PHE A 103 21.41 3.97 6.29
C PHE A 103 20.28 3.31 7.06
N ALA A 104 19.31 4.13 7.48
CA ALA A 104 18.05 3.71 8.07
C ALA A 104 16.92 4.61 7.59
N VAL A 105 15.75 4.04 7.40
CA VAL A 105 14.55 4.73 6.93
C VAL A 105 13.37 4.36 7.81
N ASN A 106 12.63 5.36 8.27
CA ASN A 106 11.30 5.21 8.86
C ASN A 106 10.22 5.59 7.84
N ALA A 107 9.10 4.88 7.89
CA ALA A 107 7.86 5.24 7.22
C ALA A 107 6.76 5.33 8.27
N ASP A 108 6.36 6.55 8.59
CA ASP A 108 5.41 6.85 9.66
C ASP A 108 4.08 7.36 9.06
N PRO A 109 2.93 6.82 9.53
CA PRO A 109 1.64 7.27 9.05
C PRO A 109 1.40 8.72 9.48
N GLN A 110 0.94 9.53 8.52
CA GLN A 110 0.50 10.90 8.78
C GLN A 110 -0.96 10.85 9.20
N VAL A 111 -1.20 10.89 10.51
CA VAL A 111 -2.55 11.04 11.04
C VAL A 111 -2.97 12.49 10.82
N THR A 112 -3.74 12.74 9.76
CA THR A 112 -4.43 14.02 9.59
C THR A 112 -5.88 13.84 10.01
N GLU A 113 -6.44 14.84 10.72
CA GLU A 113 -7.83 14.82 11.21
C GLU A 113 -8.87 14.52 10.11
N ASN A 114 -8.50 14.68 8.85
CA ASN A 114 -9.37 14.53 7.68
C ASN A 114 -9.03 13.31 6.78
N SER A 115 -8.13 12.44 7.18
CA SER A 115 -7.79 11.24 6.41
C SER A 115 -7.98 9.97 7.24
N PRO A 116 -9.21 9.44 7.33
CA PRO A 116 -9.48 8.20 8.06
C PRO A 116 -8.94 6.94 7.35
N THR A 117 -8.23 7.10 6.24
CA THR A 117 -7.89 6.04 5.31
C THR A 117 -6.42 5.64 5.30
N THR A 118 -5.56 6.37 6.00
CA THR A 118 -4.14 6.04 6.11
C THR A 118 -3.95 4.82 7.01
N GLY A 119 -3.01 3.94 6.67
CA GLY A 119 -2.59 2.84 7.54
C GLY A 119 -2.09 3.34 8.89
N SER A 120 -2.11 2.49 9.88
CA SER A 120 -1.79 2.84 11.29
C SER A 120 -0.42 2.36 11.75
N ARG A 121 0.18 1.40 11.03
CA ARG A 121 1.45 0.80 11.44
C ARG A 121 2.63 1.62 10.98
N HIS A 122 3.65 1.71 11.82
CA HIS A 122 4.94 2.32 11.53
C HIS A 122 5.91 1.27 11.02
N PHE A 123 6.77 1.64 10.10
CA PHE A 123 7.76 0.73 9.51
C PHE A 123 9.17 1.32 9.61
N TYR A 124 10.14 0.45 9.81
CA TYR A 124 11.56 0.79 9.86
C TYR A 124 12.35 -0.19 8.99
N PHE A 125 13.34 0.32 8.27
CA PHE A 125 14.29 -0.49 7.51
C PHE A 125 15.71 0.05 7.70
N ALA A 126 16.68 -0.81 7.87
CA ALA A 126 18.10 -0.43 7.92
C ALA A 126 18.98 -1.37 7.13
N SER A 127 20.11 -0.83 6.63
CA SER A 127 21.13 -1.61 5.95
C SER A 127 21.82 -2.65 6.83
N ALA A 128 21.72 -2.49 8.15
CA ALA A 128 22.41 -3.34 9.12
C ALA A 128 21.85 -4.76 9.20
N ASP A 129 20.54 -4.95 8.95
CA ASP A 129 19.87 -6.25 9.00
C ASP A 129 19.03 -6.54 7.76
N ASN A 130 18.87 -5.56 6.88
CA ASN A 130 18.13 -5.67 5.61
C ASN A 130 16.69 -6.21 5.79
N THR A 131 16.07 -5.87 6.91
CA THR A 131 14.75 -6.35 7.32
C THR A 131 13.83 -5.16 7.58
N ILE A 132 12.55 -5.30 7.24
CA ILE A 132 11.53 -4.33 7.61
C ILE A 132 10.99 -4.73 8.98
N HIS A 133 11.08 -3.83 9.94
CA HIS A 133 10.48 -3.94 11.26
C HIS A 133 9.18 -3.16 11.33
N VAL A 134 8.25 -3.58 12.18
CA VAL A 134 6.92 -2.99 12.29
C VAL A 134 6.54 -2.72 13.74
N ASN A 135 5.95 -1.54 13.99
CA ASN A 135 5.35 -1.18 15.25
C ASN A 135 3.91 -0.65 15.02
N PRO A 136 2.89 -1.12 15.77
CA PRO A 136 1.51 -0.71 15.55
C PRO A 136 1.16 0.68 16.05
N THR A 137 1.95 1.30 16.93
CA THR A 137 1.51 2.48 17.70
C THR A 137 2.52 3.62 17.77
N GLN A 138 3.79 3.37 17.47
CA GLN A 138 4.86 4.38 17.57
C GLN A 138 5.91 4.15 16.48
N PRO A 139 6.77 5.13 16.18
CA PRO A 139 7.84 4.97 15.19
C PRO A 139 8.62 3.68 15.43
N ALA A 140 8.67 2.85 14.39
CA ALA A 140 9.33 1.55 14.46
C ALA A 140 10.84 1.71 14.56
N THR A 141 11.48 0.75 15.20
CA THR A 141 12.92 0.67 15.41
C THR A 141 13.44 -0.72 15.03
N ARG A 142 14.75 -0.90 15.05
CA ARG A 142 15.39 -2.20 14.83
C ARG A 142 15.04 -3.27 15.87
N GLN A 143 14.58 -2.87 17.06
CA GLN A 143 14.21 -3.79 18.15
C GLN A 143 12.77 -4.31 18.01
N ASP A 144 11.97 -3.72 17.15
CA ASP A 144 10.60 -4.15 16.90
C ASP A 144 10.57 -5.45 16.08
N PRO A 145 9.45 -6.20 16.09
CA PRO A 145 9.33 -7.43 15.32
C PRO A 145 9.55 -7.21 13.83
N PRO A 146 10.15 -8.19 13.12
CA PRO A 146 10.17 -8.18 11.67
C PRO A 146 8.76 -8.34 11.08
N LEU A 147 8.56 -7.78 9.88
CA LEU A 147 7.32 -7.87 9.13
C LEU A 147 7.16 -9.25 8.49
#